data_4ee2e917cdec3edb10b7cf530e802546
#
_entry.id   4ee2e917cdec3edb10b7cf530e802546
#
_cell.length_a   1.000
_cell.length_b   1.000
_cell.length_c   1.000
_cell.angle_alpha   90.00
_cell.angle_beta   90.00
_cell.angle_gamma   90.00
#
_symmetry.space_group_name_H-M   'P 1'
#
loop_
_entity.id
_entity.type
_entity.pdbx_description
1 polymer ?
#
loop_
_entity_poly.entity_id
_entity_poly.type
_entity_poly.pdbx_seq_one_letter_code
_entity_poly.pdbx_strand_id
1 'polypeptide(L)'
;AHKKGLKIVMGMIVNHCGFDHPWVADMPTKDWFNTPEWLAPENQTPEHQKNIGTMDGAAKVNDKYLQTNYKLTPVLDPYASKVDLTETVDGWFVPSMPDLNQRNPHVIKYLIQNSEWWIETVGIDGIRMDTYPYADRDAMAHWMKVLGEEYPHFNTVGETWVTEPAYTAAWQKDSKLSEKNSYLPTVMDFAFFDRINSAKNEETDDWWNGMNRIYNVFCYDYLYPNPKSVMAFVENHDTDRFLGEGKDTLALKQALALLLTVNRTPQLYYGTEVLMNGTKSVTDGNVRKDFPGGWAGDKHNAFTAEGRTQAENQMFNWLSNLLHWRQGNEVITKGKQTQFCPQKGVYVIARQYNGKSVMTIINGKKEANELNVSRYAEIIGNAEKATDVTNGRTVLINKNVKLRPRQSMILEF
;
A
#
# COMPACT_ATOMS: atom_id res chain seq x y z
N ALA A 1 -20.46 11.59 -1.84
CA ALA A 1 -19.82 10.49 -1.14
C ALA A 1 -20.47 10.31 0.25
N HIS A 2 -20.42 11.28 1.15
CA HIS A 2 -20.87 11.19 2.56
C HIS A 2 -22.35 10.79 2.70
N LYS A 3 -23.25 11.30 1.83
CA LYS A 3 -24.67 10.87 1.82
C LYS A 3 -24.88 9.37 1.59
N LYS A 4 -23.86 8.68 1.04
CA LYS A 4 -23.83 7.22 0.84
C LYS A 4 -22.96 6.49 1.89
N GLY A 5 -22.53 7.17 2.95
CA GLY A 5 -21.67 6.59 3.99
C GLY A 5 -20.21 6.38 3.55
N LEU A 6 -19.78 6.97 2.42
CA LEU A 6 -18.42 6.88 1.93
C LEU A 6 -17.58 8.01 2.49
N LYS A 7 -16.37 7.67 2.95
CA LYS A 7 -15.34 8.63 3.34
C LYS A 7 -14.43 8.95 2.17
N ILE A 8 -13.88 10.16 2.16
CA ILE A 8 -12.97 10.64 1.12
C ILE A 8 -11.58 10.84 1.69
N VAL A 9 -10.61 10.17 1.10
CA VAL A 9 -9.18 10.37 1.38
C VAL A 9 -8.56 11.05 0.18
N MET A 10 -7.96 12.22 0.40
CA MET A 10 -7.30 13.00 -0.65
C MET A 10 -5.82 12.62 -0.75
N GLY A 11 -5.31 12.46 -1.97
CA GLY A 11 -3.86 12.43 -2.23
C GLY A 11 -3.28 13.83 -2.07
N MET A 12 -2.20 13.96 -1.29
CA MET A 12 -1.47 15.22 -1.10
C MET A 12 0.03 14.98 -1.25
N ILE A 13 0.74 15.94 -1.81
CA ILE A 13 2.18 15.91 -2.02
C ILE A 13 2.76 17.16 -1.35
N VAL A 14 3.63 16.96 -0.36
CA VAL A 14 4.30 18.09 0.37
C VAL A 14 5.80 18.13 0.11
N ASN A 15 6.34 17.08 -0.54
CA ASN A 15 7.76 17.01 -0.84
C ASN A 15 8.17 17.92 -1.99
N HIS A 16 7.36 17.98 -3.04
CA HIS A 16 7.67 18.74 -4.26
C HIS A 16 6.40 19.32 -4.88
N CYS A 17 6.57 20.19 -5.87
CA CYS A 17 5.47 20.64 -6.74
C CYS A 17 5.80 20.36 -8.21
N GLY A 18 4.87 20.65 -9.10
CA GLY A 18 5.14 20.63 -10.54
C GLY A 18 5.97 21.86 -10.97
N PHE A 19 6.80 21.72 -12.00
CA PHE A 19 7.65 22.80 -12.49
C PHE A 19 6.86 24.02 -13.04
N ASP A 20 5.64 23.79 -13.52
CA ASP A 20 4.75 24.85 -13.99
C ASP A 20 4.01 25.61 -12.86
N HIS A 21 4.30 25.24 -11.58
CA HIS A 21 3.70 25.94 -10.47
C HIS A 21 4.18 27.40 -10.40
N PRO A 22 3.30 28.39 -10.12
CA PRO A 22 3.66 29.81 -10.05
C PRO A 22 4.85 30.12 -9.15
N TRP A 23 5.09 29.37 -8.10
CA TRP A 23 6.25 29.51 -7.23
C TRP A 23 7.59 29.32 -7.92
N VAL A 24 7.63 28.58 -9.01
CA VAL A 24 8.86 28.35 -9.78
C VAL A 24 9.29 29.62 -10.51
N ALA A 25 8.31 30.37 -11.04
CA ALA A 25 8.56 31.64 -11.70
C ALA A 25 8.76 32.82 -10.72
N ASP A 26 8.09 32.76 -9.56
CA ASP A 26 8.11 33.82 -8.55
C ASP A 26 8.08 33.20 -7.15
N MET A 27 9.27 32.88 -6.64
CA MET A 27 9.43 32.27 -5.31
C MET A 27 9.05 33.26 -4.20
N PRO A 28 8.14 32.86 -3.27
CA PRO A 28 7.77 33.72 -2.13
C PRO A 28 8.95 34.11 -1.23
N THR A 29 9.93 33.21 -1.09
CA THR A 29 11.22 33.46 -0.42
C THR A 29 12.34 32.76 -1.18
N LYS A 30 13.59 33.25 -1.02
CA LYS A 30 14.76 32.73 -1.75
C LYS A 30 15.07 31.26 -1.47
N ASP A 31 14.60 30.72 -0.36
CA ASP A 31 14.80 29.36 0.12
C ASP A 31 13.48 28.54 0.16
N TRP A 32 12.55 28.88 -0.74
CA TRP A 32 11.27 28.15 -0.88
C TRP A 32 11.47 26.71 -1.33
N PHE A 33 12.44 26.49 -2.22
CA PHE A 33 12.87 25.19 -2.69
C PHE A 33 14.26 24.84 -2.16
N ASN A 34 14.54 23.55 -2.05
CA ASN A 34 15.89 23.05 -1.91
C ASN A 34 16.61 23.16 -3.26
N THR A 35 17.90 23.55 -3.27
CA THR A 35 18.68 23.82 -4.47
C THR A 35 18.02 24.86 -5.41
N PRO A 36 17.62 26.05 -4.90
CA PRO A 36 16.85 27.03 -5.69
C PRO A 36 17.67 27.63 -6.84
N GLU A 37 18.99 27.59 -6.81
CA GLU A 37 19.90 28.02 -7.88
C GLU A 37 19.68 27.27 -9.18
N TRP A 38 19.13 26.05 -9.13
CA TRP A 38 18.73 25.32 -10.33
C TRP A 38 17.68 26.06 -11.14
N LEU A 39 16.85 26.85 -10.51
CA LEU A 39 15.80 27.63 -11.16
C LEU A 39 16.33 28.95 -11.77
N ALA A 40 17.59 29.30 -11.58
CA ALA A 40 18.18 30.48 -12.17
C ALA A 40 18.13 30.43 -13.71
N PRO A 41 17.86 31.55 -14.40
CA PRO A 41 17.68 31.56 -15.85
C PRO A 41 18.83 30.95 -16.66
N GLU A 42 20.07 31.12 -16.19
CA GLU A 42 21.27 30.57 -16.81
C GLU A 42 21.31 29.03 -16.79
N ASN A 43 20.57 28.39 -15.90
CA ASN A 43 20.44 26.94 -15.82
C ASN A 43 19.25 26.41 -16.61
N GLN A 44 18.35 27.26 -17.12
CA GLN A 44 17.17 26.91 -17.90
C GLN A 44 17.50 26.83 -19.40
N THR A 45 18.35 25.91 -19.78
CA THR A 45 18.78 25.74 -21.18
C THR A 45 17.71 25.04 -22.04
N PRO A 46 17.78 25.16 -23.39
CA PRO A 46 16.90 24.41 -24.28
C PRO A 46 16.98 22.87 -24.06
N GLU A 47 18.14 22.37 -23.68
CA GLU A 47 18.31 20.95 -23.34
C GLU A 47 17.58 20.57 -22.07
N HIS A 48 17.64 21.41 -21.04
CA HIS A 48 16.85 21.26 -19.82
C HIS A 48 15.35 21.19 -20.14
N GLN A 49 14.84 22.16 -20.89
CA GLN A 49 13.42 22.22 -21.28
C GLN A 49 12.96 20.97 -22.03
N LYS A 50 13.82 20.41 -22.88
CA LYS A 50 13.52 19.17 -23.61
C LYS A 50 13.50 17.93 -22.73
N ASN A 51 14.34 17.87 -21.71
CA ASN A 51 14.54 16.70 -20.86
C ASN A 51 13.77 16.76 -19.54
N ILE A 52 13.12 17.87 -19.25
CA ILE A 52 12.35 18.06 -18.00
C ILE A 52 11.25 16.99 -17.89
N GLY A 53 11.08 16.45 -16.66
CA GLY A 53 10.02 15.48 -16.39
C GLY A 53 10.34 14.03 -16.74
N THR A 54 11.55 13.72 -17.18
CA THR A 54 11.96 12.34 -17.47
C THR A 54 13.16 11.91 -16.63
N MET A 55 13.24 10.62 -16.30
CA MET A 55 14.40 10.05 -15.60
C MET A 55 15.68 10.16 -16.44
N ASP A 56 15.58 9.95 -17.77
CA ASP A 56 16.69 10.16 -18.69
C ASP A 56 17.12 11.63 -18.73
N GLY A 57 16.15 12.53 -18.67
CA GLY A 57 16.39 13.96 -18.56
C GLY A 57 17.11 14.33 -17.26
N ALA A 58 16.66 13.77 -16.15
CA ALA A 58 17.32 13.95 -14.86
C ALA A 58 18.79 13.48 -14.90
N ALA A 59 19.05 12.31 -15.46
CA ALA A 59 20.42 11.80 -15.60
C ALA A 59 21.33 12.70 -16.45
N LYS A 60 20.77 13.41 -17.45
CA LYS A 60 21.54 14.31 -18.34
C LYS A 60 21.85 15.68 -17.73
N VAL A 61 21.08 16.09 -16.72
CA VAL A 61 21.17 17.43 -16.12
C VAL A 61 21.47 17.42 -14.62
N ASN A 62 21.77 16.25 -14.06
CA ASN A 62 22.03 16.07 -12.63
C ASN A 62 23.24 16.82 -12.08
N ASP A 63 24.12 17.30 -12.94
CA ASP A 63 25.25 18.18 -12.57
C ASP A 63 24.80 19.63 -12.32
N LYS A 64 23.55 19.97 -12.63
CA LYS A 64 22.97 21.31 -12.49
C LYS A 64 22.07 21.46 -11.27
N TYR A 65 21.60 20.38 -10.69
CA TYR A 65 20.76 20.36 -9.50
C TYR A 65 21.08 19.16 -8.62
N LEU A 66 20.69 19.20 -7.35
CA LEU A 66 20.82 18.05 -6.47
C LEU A 66 19.68 17.06 -6.76
N GLN A 67 20.01 15.93 -7.36
CA GLN A 67 19.07 14.84 -7.59
C GLN A 67 18.96 13.94 -6.34
N THR A 68 17.74 13.48 -6.01
CA THR A 68 17.58 12.49 -4.95
C THR A 68 18.28 11.17 -5.32
N ASN A 69 18.87 10.51 -4.33
CA ASN A 69 19.44 9.16 -4.49
C ASN A 69 18.35 8.07 -4.50
N TYR A 70 17.07 8.42 -4.39
CA TYR A 70 15.91 7.52 -4.35
C TYR A 70 15.94 6.49 -3.20
N LYS A 71 16.76 6.70 -2.18
CA LYS A 71 16.87 5.81 -1.03
C LYS A 71 16.20 6.43 0.19
N LEU A 72 15.41 5.65 0.92
CA LEU A 72 14.81 6.07 2.19
C LEU A 72 15.62 5.62 3.41
N THR A 73 16.50 4.65 3.20
CA THR A 73 17.32 4.09 4.28
C THR A 73 18.25 5.09 4.96
N PRO A 74 18.87 6.08 4.27
CA PRO A 74 19.75 7.06 4.93
C PRO A 74 19.07 7.84 6.07
N VAL A 75 17.77 8.04 6.01
CA VAL A 75 17.04 8.82 7.04
C VAL A 75 17.06 8.13 8.42
N LEU A 76 17.19 6.81 8.44
CA LEU A 76 17.18 5.99 9.66
C LEU A 76 18.50 5.25 9.88
N ASP A 77 19.42 5.29 8.92
CA ASP A 77 20.70 4.59 8.99
C ASP A 77 21.64 5.36 9.94
N PRO A 78 22.11 4.73 11.05
CA PRO A 78 23.04 5.37 11.98
C PRO A 78 24.42 5.66 11.39
N TYR A 79 24.73 5.08 10.23
CA TYR A 79 26.00 5.25 9.52
C TYR A 79 25.86 6.07 8.24
N ALA A 80 24.71 6.61 7.95
CA ALA A 80 24.48 7.40 6.75
C ALA A 80 25.48 8.56 6.65
N SER A 81 26.06 8.75 5.47
CA SER A 81 26.85 9.92 5.19
C SER A 81 25.96 11.17 5.14
N LYS A 82 26.57 12.34 5.40
CA LYS A 82 25.82 13.61 5.29
C LYS A 82 25.37 13.86 3.84
N VAL A 83 26.18 13.48 2.86
CA VAL A 83 25.82 13.68 1.45
C VAL A 83 24.63 12.81 1.07
N ASP A 84 24.62 11.52 1.42
CA ASP A 84 23.49 10.65 1.11
C ASP A 84 22.20 11.10 1.80
N LEU A 85 22.30 11.56 3.07
CA LEU A 85 21.13 12.09 3.78
C LEU A 85 20.60 13.36 3.11
N THR A 86 21.49 14.28 2.70
CA THR A 86 21.11 15.49 1.99
C THR A 86 20.46 15.18 0.64
N GLU A 87 21.06 14.26 -0.14
CA GLU A 87 20.46 13.81 -1.40
C GLU A 87 19.08 13.17 -1.21
N THR A 88 18.88 12.43 -0.12
CA THR A 88 17.56 11.84 0.19
C THR A 88 16.51 12.92 0.45
N VAL A 89 16.83 13.91 1.31
CA VAL A 89 15.82 14.84 1.88
C VAL A 89 15.68 16.11 1.04
N ASP A 90 16.78 16.59 0.42
CA ASP A 90 16.82 17.86 -0.30
C ASP A 90 16.91 17.68 -1.82
N GLY A 91 16.96 16.42 -2.28
CA GLY A 91 17.14 16.10 -3.68
C GLY A 91 15.83 16.05 -4.46
N TRP A 92 15.84 16.63 -5.65
CA TRP A 92 14.68 16.57 -6.57
C TRP A 92 14.55 15.17 -7.20
N PHE A 93 13.34 14.68 -7.38
CA PHE A 93 13.10 13.40 -8.08
C PHE A 93 13.50 13.48 -9.57
N VAL A 94 13.03 14.50 -10.23
CA VAL A 94 13.34 14.81 -11.63
C VAL A 94 13.33 16.33 -11.81
N PRO A 95 13.87 16.87 -12.91
CA PRO A 95 13.91 18.32 -13.13
C PRO A 95 12.55 19.01 -13.11
N SER A 96 11.47 18.29 -13.40
CA SER A 96 10.11 18.82 -13.37
C SER A 96 9.42 18.78 -12.00
N MET A 97 10.13 18.32 -10.96
CA MET A 97 9.59 18.20 -9.59
C MET A 97 10.48 18.98 -8.60
N PRO A 98 10.37 20.34 -8.58
CA PRO A 98 11.08 21.16 -7.61
C PRO A 98 10.80 20.75 -6.17
N ASP A 99 11.85 20.42 -5.44
CA ASP A 99 11.77 19.96 -4.06
C ASP A 99 11.52 21.13 -3.10
N LEU A 100 10.47 21.05 -2.30
CA LEU A 100 10.06 22.08 -1.37
C LEU A 100 10.92 22.03 -0.10
N ASN A 101 11.39 23.19 0.36
CA ASN A 101 12.12 23.28 1.62
C ASN A 101 11.16 23.38 2.80
N GLN A 102 10.72 22.26 3.37
CA GLN A 102 9.79 22.23 4.51
C GLN A 102 10.39 22.80 5.79
N ARG A 103 11.72 22.99 5.89
CA ARG A 103 12.38 23.68 7.01
C ARG A 103 12.16 25.19 6.97
N ASN A 104 11.79 25.74 5.82
CA ASN A 104 11.33 27.12 5.71
C ASN A 104 10.00 27.29 6.46
N PRO A 105 9.91 28.20 7.46
CA PRO A 105 8.71 28.35 8.29
C PRO A 105 7.47 28.79 7.51
N HIS A 106 7.65 29.44 6.36
CA HIS A 106 6.53 29.85 5.51
C HIS A 106 6.02 28.68 4.67
N VAL A 107 6.89 27.79 4.19
CA VAL A 107 6.53 26.59 3.44
C VAL A 107 5.71 25.67 4.33
N ILE A 108 6.23 25.29 5.50
CA ILE A 108 5.53 24.36 6.40
C ILE A 108 4.20 24.94 6.89
N LYS A 109 4.16 26.24 7.20
CA LYS A 109 2.92 26.92 7.57
C LYS A 109 1.89 26.87 6.45
N TYR A 110 2.30 27.14 5.21
CA TYR A 110 1.41 27.04 4.05
C TYR A 110 0.86 25.62 3.89
N LEU A 111 1.70 24.59 4.00
CA LEU A 111 1.30 23.19 3.87
C LEU A 111 0.30 22.77 4.95
N ILE A 112 0.48 23.24 6.20
CA ILE A 112 -0.48 23.03 7.29
C ILE A 112 -1.81 23.69 6.94
N GLN A 113 -1.80 24.97 6.64
CA GLN A 113 -3.02 25.76 6.34
C GLN A 113 -3.74 25.24 5.09
N ASN A 114 -3.01 24.74 4.09
CA ASN A 114 -3.59 24.12 2.92
C ASN A 114 -4.32 22.80 3.30
N SER A 115 -3.74 22.00 4.18
CA SER A 115 -4.38 20.78 4.69
C SER A 115 -5.67 21.12 5.47
N GLU A 116 -5.61 22.08 6.38
CA GLU A 116 -6.77 22.56 7.14
C GLU A 116 -7.87 23.08 6.21
N TRP A 117 -7.48 23.85 5.18
CA TRP A 117 -8.43 24.36 4.19
C TRP A 117 -9.21 23.23 3.47
N TRP A 118 -8.52 22.16 3.06
CA TRP A 118 -9.16 21.03 2.42
C TRP A 118 -10.09 20.29 3.39
N ILE A 119 -9.70 20.13 4.64
CA ILE A 119 -10.52 19.51 5.68
C ILE A 119 -11.79 20.33 5.91
N GLU A 120 -11.66 21.63 6.14
CA GLU A 120 -12.76 22.53 6.50
C GLU A 120 -13.69 22.84 5.31
N THR A 121 -13.12 23.06 4.12
CA THR A 121 -13.90 23.52 2.95
C THR A 121 -14.61 22.38 2.23
N VAL A 122 -13.95 21.24 2.08
CA VAL A 122 -14.44 20.11 1.30
C VAL A 122 -14.90 18.96 2.18
N GLY A 123 -14.45 18.93 3.44
CA GLY A 123 -14.81 17.87 4.40
C GLY A 123 -14.18 16.55 4.08
N ILE A 124 -12.90 16.54 3.68
CA ILE A 124 -12.16 15.29 3.49
C ILE A 124 -11.99 14.56 4.82
N ASP A 125 -11.97 13.22 4.80
CA ASP A 125 -11.88 12.38 6.01
C ASP A 125 -10.46 11.90 6.29
N GLY A 126 -9.57 12.08 5.33
CA GLY A 126 -8.17 11.67 5.47
C GLY A 126 -7.29 12.18 4.33
N ILE A 127 -5.98 12.01 4.51
CA ILE A 127 -4.95 12.33 3.52
C ILE A 127 -4.10 11.08 3.27
N ARG A 128 -3.84 10.76 2.00
CA ARG A 128 -2.72 9.92 1.60
C ARG A 128 -1.57 10.84 1.24
N MET A 129 -0.54 10.84 2.07
CA MET A 129 0.64 11.67 1.88
C MET A 129 1.67 10.95 1.04
N ASP A 130 1.88 11.46 -0.14
CA ASP A 130 2.85 10.99 -1.11
C ASP A 130 4.28 11.20 -0.62
N THR A 131 5.19 10.30 -0.96
CA THR A 131 6.64 10.43 -0.70
C THR A 131 7.00 10.88 0.73
N TYR A 132 6.21 10.48 1.73
CA TYR A 132 6.26 10.99 3.11
C TYR A 132 7.68 11.05 3.71
N PRO A 133 8.54 10.01 3.59
CA PRO A 133 9.85 10.00 4.22
C PRO A 133 10.93 10.82 3.50
N TYR A 134 10.66 11.35 2.32
CA TYR A 134 11.61 12.19 1.60
C TYR A 134 11.59 13.65 2.05
N ALA A 135 10.46 14.12 2.59
CA ALA A 135 10.37 15.45 3.16
C ALA A 135 11.09 15.56 4.53
N ASP A 136 11.43 16.76 4.94
CA ASP A 136 12.11 17.00 6.21
C ASP A 136 11.31 16.40 7.38
N ARG A 137 11.98 15.55 8.15
CA ARG A 137 11.36 14.72 9.17
C ARG A 137 10.75 15.52 10.33
N ASP A 138 11.42 16.59 10.76
CA ASP A 138 10.93 17.41 11.87
C ASP A 138 9.74 18.27 11.43
N ALA A 139 9.80 18.80 10.20
CA ALA A 139 8.69 19.53 9.61
C ALA A 139 7.45 18.62 9.41
N MET A 140 7.65 17.38 8.94
CA MET A 140 6.55 16.44 8.80
C MET A 140 5.96 15.99 10.14
N ALA A 141 6.79 15.79 11.16
CA ALA A 141 6.31 15.52 12.51
C ALA A 141 5.50 16.69 13.08
N HIS A 142 5.93 17.92 12.82
CA HIS A 142 5.19 19.12 13.19
C HIS A 142 3.85 19.22 12.46
N TRP A 143 3.85 19.01 11.13
CA TRP A 143 2.63 18.98 10.33
C TRP A 143 1.62 17.95 10.86
N MET A 144 2.06 16.71 11.11
CA MET A 144 1.20 15.65 11.63
C MET A 144 0.70 15.92 13.05
N LYS A 145 1.55 16.54 13.90
CA LYS A 145 1.16 16.88 15.26
C LYS A 145 0.06 17.93 15.26
N VAL A 146 0.20 19.00 14.48
CA VAL A 146 -0.79 20.07 14.38
C VAL A 146 -2.12 19.51 13.88
N LEU A 147 -2.12 18.75 12.77
CA LEU A 147 -3.35 18.16 12.24
C LEU A 147 -4.01 17.16 13.22
N GLY A 148 -3.21 16.37 13.92
CA GLY A 148 -3.74 15.41 14.89
C GLY A 148 -4.29 16.04 16.17
N GLU A 149 -3.80 17.19 16.57
CA GLU A 149 -4.32 17.99 17.70
C GLU A 149 -5.61 18.71 17.32
N GLU A 150 -5.69 19.30 16.12
CA GLU A 150 -6.87 20.03 15.63
C GLU A 150 -7.99 19.07 15.21
N TYR A 151 -7.63 17.94 14.54
CA TYR A 151 -8.57 16.95 14.02
C TYR A 151 -8.31 15.55 14.56
N PRO A 152 -8.66 15.23 15.83
CA PRO A 152 -8.29 13.96 16.48
C PRO A 152 -8.81 12.69 15.79
N HIS A 153 -9.85 12.82 14.97
CA HIS A 153 -10.45 11.70 14.21
C HIS A 153 -10.00 11.63 12.75
N PHE A 154 -9.18 12.58 12.32
CA PHE A 154 -8.64 12.60 10.97
C PHE A 154 -7.51 11.59 10.82
N ASN A 155 -7.48 10.85 9.72
CA ASN A 155 -6.43 9.86 9.48
C ASN A 155 -5.53 10.30 8.32
N THR A 156 -4.23 10.12 8.52
CA THR A 156 -3.24 10.27 7.46
C THR A 156 -2.53 8.95 7.24
N VAL A 157 -2.44 8.52 6.00
CA VAL A 157 -1.59 7.42 5.58
C VAL A 157 -0.39 7.96 4.82
N GLY A 158 0.82 7.68 5.30
CA GLY A 158 2.06 8.07 4.63
C GLY A 158 2.56 6.96 3.72
N GLU A 159 2.94 7.35 2.52
CA GLU A 159 3.64 6.45 1.64
C GLU A 159 5.07 6.26 2.13
N THR A 160 5.33 5.10 2.70
CA THR A 160 6.64 4.68 3.23
C THR A 160 7.17 3.54 2.36
N TRP A 161 7.65 3.85 1.17
CA TRP A 161 8.06 2.84 0.18
C TRP A 161 9.38 2.17 0.55
N VAL A 162 9.31 1.33 1.56
CA VAL A 162 10.43 0.48 2.00
C VAL A 162 9.91 -0.93 2.20
N THR A 163 10.62 -1.92 1.69
CA THR A 163 10.19 -3.33 1.75
C THR A 163 10.61 -4.04 3.04
N GLU A 164 11.31 -3.33 3.93
CA GLU A 164 11.73 -3.89 5.23
C GLU A 164 10.83 -3.38 6.36
N PRO A 165 10.15 -4.29 7.09
CA PRO A 165 9.18 -3.92 8.13
C PRO A 165 9.71 -2.97 9.21
N ALA A 166 10.99 -3.10 9.58
CA ALA A 166 11.61 -2.24 10.60
C ALA A 166 11.65 -0.77 10.17
N TYR A 167 12.00 -0.51 8.91
CA TYR A 167 12.00 0.86 8.37
C TYR A 167 10.58 1.44 8.30
N THR A 168 9.62 0.66 7.82
CA THR A 168 8.21 1.08 7.78
C THR A 168 7.67 1.36 9.18
N ALA A 169 7.92 0.48 10.15
CA ALA A 169 7.46 0.62 11.53
C ALA A 169 8.06 1.85 12.23
N ALA A 170 9.28 2.26 11.87
CA ALA A 170 9.92 3.45 12.44
C ALA A 170 9.17 4.75 12.09
N TRP A 171 8.37 4.77 11.04
CA TRP A 171 7.56 5.92 10.62
C TRP A 171 6.18 5.96 11.28
N GLN A 172 5.73 4.90 11.96
CA GLN A 172 4.43 4.94 12.61
C GLN A 172 4.50 5.74 13.92
N LYS A 173 3.42 6.45 14.23
CA LYS A 173 3.24 7.18 15.50
C LYS A 173 3.62 6.31 16.70
N ASP A 174 4.37 6.88 17.62
CA ASP A 174 4.83 6.26 18.87
C ASP A 174 5.78 5.06 18.66
N SER A 175 6.43 4.98 17.50
CA SER A 175 7.43 3.95 17.22
C SER A 175 8.63 4.07 18.17
N LYS A 176 9.04 2.92 18.73
CA LYS A 176 10.24 2.82 19.55
C LYS A 176 11.52 2.60 18.74
N LEU A 177 11.39 2.45 17.43
CA LEU A 177 12.52 2.27 16.52
C LEU A 177 13.11 3.60 16.03
N SER A 178 12.56 4.70 16.50
CA SER A 178 12.95 6.03 16.11
C SER A 178 13.02 6.94 17.33
N GLU A 179 14.07 7.75 17.42
CA GLU A 179 14.23 8.77 18.47
C GLU A 179 13.17 9.89 18.36
N LYS A 180 12.64 10.11 17.14
CA LYS A 180 11.65 11.15 16.86
C LYS A 180 10.30 10.52 16.56
N ASN A 181 9.25 10.99 17.23
CA ASN A 181 7.89 10.61 16.93
C ASN A 181 7.43 11.29 15.63
N SER A 182 6.99 10.51 14.66
CA SER A 182 6.45 11.04 13.41
C SER A 182 5.02 11.56 13.54
N TYR A 183 4.29 11.15 14.57
CA TYR A 183 2.84 11.32 14.74
C TYR A 183 1.98 10.73 13.61
N LEU A 184 2.56 10.04 12.65
CA LEU A 184 1.88 9.43 11.50
C LEU A 184 1.08 8.19 11.93
N PRO A 185 -0.26 8.21 11.88
CA PRO A 185 -1.05 7.09 12.40
C PRO A 185 -0.99 5.85 11.53
N THR A 186 -0.92 6.01 10.21
CA THR A 186 -0.98 4.89 9.25
C THR A 186 0.19 4.94 8.27
N VAL A 187 0.84 3.80 8.07
CA VAL A 187 1.93 3.59 7.10
C VAL A 187 1.52 2.57 6.05
N MET A 188 2.09 2.65 4.84
CA MET A 188 1.81 1.68 3.76
C MET A 188 2.72 0.45 3.88
N ASP A 189 2.13 -0.75 3.71
CA ASP A 189 2.81 -2.05 3.86
C ASP A 189 3.45 -2.51 2.53
N PHE A 190 4.53 -1.85 2.14
CA PHE A 190 5.31 -2.29 0.98
C PHE A 190 6.03 -3.62 1.23
N ALA A 191 6.24 -4.02 2.48
CA ALA A 191 6.79 -5.33 2.81
C ALA A 191 5.81 -6.45 2.43
N PHE A 192 4.53 -6.30 2.77
CA PHE A 192 3.50 -7.26 2.35
C PHE A 192 3.35 -7.28 0.83
N PHE A 193 3.29 -6.10 0.18
CA PHE A 193 3.25 -5.98 -1.27
C PHE A 193 4.39 -6.76 -1.94
N ASP A 194 5.62 -6.53 -1.54
CA ASP A 194 6.80 -7.19 -2.12
C ASP A 194 6.74 -8.72 -1.93
N ARG A 195 6.44 -9.17 -0.71
CA ARG A 195 6.43 -10.59 -0.38
C ARG A 195 5.29 -11.35 -1.05
N ILE A 196 4.09 -10.79 -1.15
CA ILE A 196 2.96 -11.45 -1.82
C ILE A 196 3.17 -11.54 -3.34
N ASN A 197 3.77 -10.52 -3.96
CA ASN A 197 4.09 -10.53 -5.38
C ASN A 197 5.25 -11.47 -5.71
N SER A 198 6.23 -11.62 -4.84
CA SER A 198 7.29 -12.61 -4.98
C SER A 198 6.77 -14.04 -4.80
N ALA A 199 6.00 -14.28 -3.75
CA ALA A 199 5.50 -15.61 -3.39
C ALA A 199 4.59 -16.25 -4.46
N LYS A 200 3.85 -15.44 -5.25
CA LYS A 200 2.94 -15.97 -6.29
C LYS A 200 3.62 -16.82 -7.35
N ASN A 201 4.92 -16.63 -7.55
CA ASN A 201 5.72 -17.33 -8.56
C ASN A 201 6.58 -18.46 -7.97
N GLU A 202 6.53 -18.68 -6.66
CA GLU A 202 7.36 -19.64 -5.96
C GLU A 202 6.54 -20.79 -5.40
N GLU A 203 7.02 -22.02 -5.60
CA GLU A 203 6.37 -23.25 -5.11
C GLU A 203 7.22 -24.00 -4.08
N THR A 204 8.33 -23.41 -3.67
CA THR A 204 9.26 -24.04 -2.72
C THR A 204 8.76 -23.95 -1.29
N ASP A 205 9.18 -24.89 -0.46
CA ASP A 205 8.89 -24.93 0.98
C ASP A 205 10.15 -24.66 1.81
N ASP A 206 11.13 -23.96 1.24
CA ASP A 206 12.32 -23.58 1.98
C ASP A 206 12.01 -22.49 3.02
N TRP A 207 13.00 -22.13 3.80
CA TRP A 207 12.83 -21.24 4.94
C TRP A 207 12.41 -19.81 4.56
N TRP A 208 12.61 -19.39 3.32
CA TRP A 208 12.51 -18.00 2.92
C TRP A 208 11.55 -17.74 1.75
N ASN A 209 11.24 -18.77 0.95
CA ASN A 209 10.47 -18.61 -0.28
C ASN A 209 9.03 -19.09 -0.15
N GLY A 210 8.24 -18.84 -1.21
CA GLY A 210 6.84 -19.25 -1.27
C GLY A 210 6.02 -18.64 -0.13
N MET A 211 5.19 -19.46 0.51
CA MET A 211 4.34 -19.01 1.61
C MET A 211 5.13 -18.52 2.85
N ASN A 212 6.39 -18.95 3.01
CA ASN A 212 7.24 -18.46 4.11
C ASN A 212 7.55 -16.97 4.00
N ARG A 213 7.59 -16.40 2.79
CA ARG A 213 7.74 -14.94 2.62
C ARG A 213 6.63 -14.19 3.32
N ILE A 214 5.38 -14.63 3.14
CA ILE A 214 4.19 -13.98 3.70
C ILE A 214 4.13 -14.20 5.22
N TYR A 215 4.40 -15.43 5.67
CA TYR A 215 4.51 -15.75 7.09
C TYR A 215 5.50 -14.82 7.80
N ASN A 216 6.68 -14.62 7.20
CA ASN A 216 7.73 -13.80 7.78
C ASN A 216 7.36 -12.32 7.89
N VAL A 217 6.53 -11.76 7.00
CA VAL A 217 6.05 -10.36 7.11
C VAL A 217 5.37 -10.15 8.46
N PHE A 218 4.43 -11.02 8.82
CA PHE A 218 3.66 -10.86 10.05
C PHE A 218 4.43 -11.23 11.32
N CYS A 219 5.57 -11.95 11.20
CA CYS A 219 6.48 -12.18 12.32
C CYS A 219 7.06 -10.87 12.86
N TYR A 220 7.09 -9.80 12.06
CA TYR A 220 7.58 -8.48 12.45
C TYR A 220 6.52 -7.55 13.03
N ASP A 221 5.29 -8.00 13.22
CA ASP A 221 4.20 -7.16 13.75
C ASP A 221 4.50 -6.56 15.14
N TYR A 222 5.39 -7.18 15.90
CA TYR A 222 5.86 -6.65 17.20
C TYR A 222 6.64 -5.33 17.08
N LEU A 223 7.10 -4.96 15.89
CA LEU A 223 7.79 -3.70 15.62
C LEU A 223 6.83 -2.52 15.52
N TYR A 224 5.58 -2.78 15.09
CA TYR A 224 4.58 -1.74 14.87
C TYR A 224 3.85 -1.40 16.18
N PRO A 225 3.78 -0.11 16.58
CA PRO A 225 2.91 0.30 17.68
C PRO A 225 1.45 -0.10 17.47
N ASN A 226 0.97 -0.05 16.22
CA ASN A 226 -0.39 -0.44 15.86
C ASN A 226 -0.42 -1.18 14.50
N PRO A 227 -0.28 -2.52 14.48
CA PRO A 227 -0.35 -3.29 13.25
C PRO A 227 -1.65 -3.14 12.45
N LYS A 228 -2.77 -2.81 13.09
CA LYS A 228 -4.06 -2.57 12.41
C LYS A 228 -4.05 -1.31 11.55
N SER A 229 -3.25 -0.32 11.94
CA SER A 229 -3.05 0.92 11.18
C SER A 229 -1.89 0.82 10.18
N VAL A 230 -1.59 -0.38 9.70
CA VAL A 230 -0.70 -0.60 8.56
C VAL A 230 -1.57 -0.90 7.35
N MET A 231 -1.47 -0.10 6.30
CA MET A 231 -2.30 -0.23 5.10
C MET A 231 -1.64 -1.18 4.10
N ALA A 232 -2.16 -2.40 4.01
CA ALA A 232 -1.68 -3.42 3.09
C ALA A 232 -2.39 -3.37 1.74
N PHE A 233 -1.66 -3.75 0.70
CA PHE A 233 -2.16 -3.81 -0.68
C PHE A 233 -1.39 -4.87 -1.49
N VAL A 234 -1.97 -5.30 -2.59
CA VAL A 234 -1.35 -6.27 -3.51
C VAL A 234 -0.85 -5.60 -4.79
N GLU A 235 -1.40 -4.46 -5.13
CA GLU A 235 -1.08 -3.59 -6.26
C GLU A 235 -1.55 -2.17 -5.97
N ASN A 236 -0.94 -1.18 -6.61
CA ASN A 236 -1.38 0.21 -6.60
C ASN A 236 -1.02 0.91 -7.92
N HIS A 237 -1.23 2.23 -8.00
CA HIS A 237 -0.98 3.02 -9.21
C HIS A 237 0.51 3.21 -9.56
N ASP A 238 1.42 2.90 -8.63
CA ASP A 238 2.87 3.03 -8.81
C ASP A 238 3.58 1.70 -8.98
N THR A 239 2.83 0.59 -8.94
CA THR A 239 3.37 -0.77 -9.08
C THR A 239 2.78 -1.46 -10.30
N ASP A 240 3.37 -2.57 -10.69
CA ASP A 240 2.71 -3.47 -11.62
C ASP A 240 1.35 -3.91 -11.07
N ARG A 241 0.37 -4.12 -11.94
CA ARG A 241 -0.83 -4.85 -11.57
C ARG A 241 -0.46 -6.25 -11.11
N PHE A 242 -1.15 -6.80 -10.13
CA PHE A 242 -0.83 -8.13 -9.59
C PHE A 242 -0.82 -9.22 -10.66
N LEU A 243 -1.70 -9.12 -11.63
CA LEU A 243 -1.75 -10.02 -12.77
C LEU A 243 -0.59 -9.79 -13.76
N GLY A 244 0.07 -8.62 -13.73
CA GLY A 244 1.06 -8.25 -14.74
C GLY A 244 0.45 -8.28 -16.14
N GLU A 245 1.07 -9.02 -17.05
CA GLU A 245 0.51 -9.37 -18.37
C GLU A 245 -0.21 -10.73 -18.39
N GLY A 246 -0.19 -11.42 -17.24
CA GLY A 246 -0.78 -12.75 -17.09
C GLY A 246 -2.27 -12.75 -16.73
N LYS A 247 -2.78 -13.94 -16.43
CA LYS A 247 -4.18 -14.19 -16.08
C LYS A 247 -4.33 -15.15 -14.89
N ASP A 248 -3.35 -15.21 -13.97
CA ASP A 248 -3.42 -16.10 -12.82
C ASP A 248 -4.39 -15.57 -11.75
N THR A 249 -5.68 -15.74 -12.03
CA THR A 249 -6.76 -15.32 -11.13
C THR A 249 -6.79 -16.12 -9.83
N LEU A 250 -6.20 -17.33 -9.77
CA LEU A 250 -6.13 -18.11 -8.53
C LEU A 250 -5.11 -17.49 -7.58
N ALA A 251 -3.93 -17.08 -8.09
CA ALA A 251 -2.95 -16.35 -7.30
C ALA A 251 -3.51 -15.03 -6.79
N LEU A 252 -4.24 -14.28 -7.63
CA LEU A 252 -4.90 -13.04 -7.21
C LEU A 252 -5.92 -13.29 -6.09
N LYS A 253 -6.74 -14.34 -6.20
CA LYS A 253 -7.69 -14.73 -5.14
C LYS A 253 -7.00 -15.12 -3.84
N GLN A 254 -5.84 -15.81 -3.90
CA GLN A 254 -5.02 -16.10 -2.72
C GLN A 254 -4.55 -14.81 -2.03
N ALA A 255 -4.00 -13.87 -2.81
CA ALA A 255 -3.52 -12.59 -2.31
C ALA A 255 -4.64 -11.76 -1.67
N LEU A 256 -5.80 -11.68 -2.32
CA LEU A 256 -6.97 -10.96 -1.79
C LEU A 256 -7.60 -11.64 -0.57
N ALA A 257 -7.62 -12.99 -0.51
CA ALA A 257 -8.09 -13.71 0.67
C ALA A 257 -7.23 -13.37 1.90
N LEU A 258 -5.91 -13.31 1.73
CA LEU A 258 -4.99 -12.87 2.78
C LEU A 258 -5.20 -11.39 3.11
N LEU A 259 -5.14 -10.50 2.11
CA LEU A 259 -5.31 -9.05 2.29
C LEU A 259 -6.56 -8.70 3.11
N LEU A 260 -7.67 -9.39 2.86
CA LEU A 260 -8.95 -9.10 3.49
C LEU A 260 -9.17 -9.77 4.86
N THR A 261 -8.25 -10.67 5.29
CA THR A 261 -8.40 -11.41 6.55
C THR A 261 -7.30 -11.16 7.57
N VAL A 262 -6.12 -10.69 7.14
CA VAL A 262 -5.01 -10.36 8.04
C VAL A 262 -5.26 -9.11 8.89
N ASN A 263 -4.46 -8.93 9.94
CA ASN A 263 -4.53 -7.79 10.85
C ASN A 263 -3.96 -6.51 10.22
N ARG A 264 -4.59 -6.04 9.13
CA ARG A 264 -4.19 -4.86 8.35
C ARG A 264 -5.43 -4.07 7.91
N THR A 265 -5.22 -2.82 7.56
CA THR A 265 -6.20 -2.05 6.78
C THR A 265 -5.99 -2.35 5.30
N PRO A 266 -6.95 -3.00 4.61
CA PRO A 266 -6.77 -3.35 3.21
C PRO A 266 -6.99 -2.15 2.29
N GLN A 267 -6.13 -2.02 1.27
CA GLN A 267 -6.32 -1.13 0.12
C GLN A 267 -6.55 -1.99 -1.12
N LEU A 268 -7.61 -1.68 -1.87
CA LEU A 268 -7.88 -2.25 -3.18
C LEU A 268 -7.69 -1.18 -4.25
N TYR A 269 -6.96 -1.53 -5.30
CA TYR A 269 -6.81 -0.65 -6.44
C TYR A 269 -7.99 -0.84 -7.40
N TYR A 270 -8.48 0.25 -8.01
CA TYR A 270 -9.60 0.14 -8.96
C TYR A 270 -9.26 -0.79 -10.12
N GLY A 271 -10.25 -1.55 -10.57
CA GLY A 271 -10.09 -2.49 -11.68
C GLY A 271 -9.55 -3.87 -11.28
N THR A 272 -9.08 -4.06 -10.03
CA THR A 272 -8.75 -5.40 -9.50
C THR A 272 -9.96 -6.34 -9.57
N GLU A 273 -11.14 -5.81 -9.29
CA GLU A 273 -12.44 -6.52 -9.30
C GLU A 273 -12.88 -6.99 -10.69
N VAL A 274 -12.32 -6.39 -11.74
CA VAL A 274 -12.60 -6.74 -13.15
C VAL A 274 -11.35 -7.22 -13.90
N LEU A 275 -10.35 -7.68 -13.14
CA LEU A 275 -9.14 -8.29 -13.69
C LEU A 275 -8.30 -7.37 -14.59
N MET A 276 -8.31 -6.06 -14.34
CA MET A 276 -7.41 -5.16 -15.06
C MET A 276 -5.96 -5.57 -14.83
N ASN A 277 -5.18 -5.51 -15.90
CA ASN A 277 -3.77 -5.91 -15.94
C ASN A 277 -2.89 -4.80 -16.50
N GLY A 278 -1.59 -4.94 -16.36
CA GLY A 278 -0.59 -4.00 -16.89
C GLY A 278 0.72 -4.09 -16.12
N THR A 279 1.78 -3.60 -16.77
CA THR A 279 3.13 -3.51 -16.20
C THR A 279 3.71 -2.13 -16.44
N LYS A 280 4.51 -1.65 -15.49
CA LYS A 280 5.22 -0.37 -15.59
C LYS A 280 6.33 -0.39 -16.64
N SER A 281 6.85 -1.58 -16.96
CA SER A 281 7.85 -1.72 -18.03
C SER A 281 7.34 -1.25 -19.38
N VAL A 282 6.02 -1.21 -19.59
CA VAL A 282 5.42 -0.62 -20.79
C VAL A 282 5.34 0.90 -20.65
N THR A 283 4.60 1.39 -19.67
CA THR A 283 4.52 2.80 -19.24
C THR A 283 3.78 2.89 -17.92
N ASP A 284 3.89 4.01 -17.19
CA ASP A 284 3.03 4.28 -16.03
C ASP A 284 1.54 4.27 -16.39
N GLY A 285 1.17 4.78 -17.56
CA GLY A 285 -0.21 4.73 -18.07
C GLY A 285 -0.74 3.31 -18.26
N ASN A 286 0.14 2.32 -18.49
CA ASN A 286 -0.28 0.92 -18.65
C ASN A 286 -0.89 0.31 -17.38
N VAL A 287 -0.45 0.75 -16.20
CA VAL A 287 -1.02 0.32 -14.92
C VAL A 287 -2.16 1.21 -14.43
N ARG A 288 -2.34 2.39 -15.07
CA ARG A 288 -3.34 3.43 -14.74
C ARG A 288 -4.38 3.61 -15.84
N LYS A 289 -4.67 2.56 -16.61
CA LYS A 289 -5.67 2.58 -17.69
C LYS A 289 -7.03 3.02 -17.16
N ASP A 290 -7.82 3.67 -18.01
CA ASP A 290 -9.22 3.98 -17.69
C ASP A 290 -10.00 2.71 -17.37
N PHE A 291 -10.96 2.84 -16.46
CA PHE A 291 -11.87 1.74 -16.14
C PHE A 291 -12.77 1.47 -17.37
N PRO A 292 -12.86 0.22 -17.84
CA PRO A 292 -13.62 -0.08 -19.05
C PRO A 292 -15.09 0.33 -18.96
N GLY A 293 -15.57 1.15 -19.88
CA GLY A 293 -16.95 1.65 -19.91
C GLY A 293 -17.11 3.03 -19.30
N GLY A 294 -16.02 3.72 -18.90
CA GLY A 294 -16.05 5.06 -18.34
C GLY A 294 -16.30 6.18 -19.37
N TRP A 295 -16.03 5.90 -20.64
CA TRP A 295 -16.08 6.90 -21.72
C TRP A 295 -17.07 6.56 -22.82
N ALA A 296 -17.64 7.60 -23.44
CA ALA A 296 -18.49 7.44 -24.64
C ALA A 296 -17.64 6.83 -25.76
N GLY A 297 -18.05 5.68 -26.28
CA GLY A 297 -17.32 4.95 -27.32
C GLY A 297 -16.53 3.75 -26.85
N ASP A 298 -16.44 3.50 -25.53
CA ASP A 298 -15.88 2.27 -25.01
C ASP A 298 -16.69 1.07 -25.53
N LYS A 299 -15.98 0.12 -26.15
CA LYS A 299 -16.60 -1.12 -26.67
C LYS A 299 -16.89 -2.15 -25.58
N HIS A 300 -16.27 -2.00 -24.42
CA HIS A 300 -16.38 -2.86 -23.26
C HIS A 300 -16.84 -2.03 -22.07
N ASN A 301 -17.84 -2.50 -21.34
CA ASN A 301 -18.38 -1.80 -20.17
C ASN A 301 -18.38 -2.73 -18.95
N ALA A 302 -17.39 -2.58 -18.09
CA ALA A 302 -17.26 -3.39 -16.87
C ALA A 302 -18.07 -2.86 -15.69
N PHE A 303 -18.78 -1.71 -15.80
CA PHE A 303 -19.68 -1.23 -14.78
C PHE A 303 -20.94 -2.09 -14.65
N THR A 304 -21.39 -2.73 -15.73
CA THR A 304 -22.60 -3.54 -15.72
C THR A 304 -22.30 -5.04 -15.82
N ALA A 305 -23.19 -5.87 -15.27
CA ALA A 305 -23.02 -7.33 -15.33
C ALA A 305 -23.06 -7.87 -16.77
N GLU A 306 -23.88 -7.25 -17.61
CA GLU A 306 -24.04 -7.61 -19.04
C GLU A 306 -22.82 -7.22 -19.86
N GLY A 307 -22.15 -6.13 -19.49
CA GLY A 307 -20.96 -5.64 -20.20
C GLY A 307 -19.68 -6.37 -19.77
N ARG A 308 -19.65 -6.97 -18.58
CA ARG A 308 -18.50 -7.74 -18.11
C ARG A 308 -18.41 -9.09 -18.81
N THR A 309 -17.20 -9.53 -19.10
CA THR A 309 -16.93 -10.92 -19.49
C THR A 309 -17.30 -11.89 -18.38
N GLN A 310 -17.41 -13.20 -18.70
CA GLN A 310 -17.68 -14.22 -17.69
C GLN A 310 -16.61 -14.24 -16.58
N ALA A 311 -15.34 -14.10 -16.92
CA ALA A 311 -14.24 -14.09 -15.96
C ALA A 311 -14.31 -12.86 -15.04
N GLU A 312 -14.59 -11.67 -15.58
CA GLU A 312 -14.78 -10.43 -14.82
C GLU A 312 -15.98 -10.53 -13.87
N ASN A 313 -17.11 -11.06 -14.35
CA ASN A 313 -18.27 -11.30 -13.49
C ASN A 313 -17.98 -12.26 -12.35
N GLN A 314 -17.25 -13.35 -12.62
CA GLN A 314 -16.85 -14.29 -11.58
C GLN A 314 -15.94 -13.65 -10.53
N MET A 315 -15.00 -12.82 -10.95
CA MET A 315 -14.10 -12.13 -10.04
C MET A 315 -14.83 -11.03 -9.24
N PHE A 316 -15.62 -10.21 -9.93
CA PHE A 316 -16.42 -9.14 -9.32
C PHE A 316 -17.34 -9.70 -8.23
N ASN A 317 -18.12 -10.74 -8.55
CA ASN A 317 -19.06 -11.34 -7.61
C ASN A 317 -18.33 -11.99 -6.43
N TRP A 318 -17.22 -12.67 -6.68
CA TRP A 318 -16.42 -13.29 -5.63
C TRP A 318 -15.87 -12.25 -4.66
N LEU A 319 -15.27 -11.17 -5.18
CA LEU A 319 -14.70 -10.09 -4.36
C LEU A 319 -15.78 -9.29 -3.64
N SER A 320 -16.89 -8.96 -4.33
CA SER A 320 -18.04 -8.29 -3.74
C SER A 320 -18.61 -9.06 -2.55
N ASN A 321 -18.84 -10.37 -2.70
CA ASN A 321 -19.34 -11.22 -1.62
C ASN A 321 -18.38 -11.24 -0.42
N LEU A 322 -17.08 -11.31 -0.68
CA LEU A 322 -16.08 -11.32 0.37
C LEU A 322 -15.99 -9.96 1.10
N LEU A 323 -16.12 -8.85 0.38
CA LEU A 323 -16.14 -7.52 0.97
C LEU A 323 -17.38 -7.28 1.82
N HIS A 324 -18.56 -7.70 1.36
CA HIS A 324 -19.81 -7.62 2.15
C HIS A 324 -19.74 -8.51 3.40
N TRP A 325 -19.21 -9.72 3.28
CA TRP A 325 -18.97 -10.58 4.46
C TRP A 325 -18.03 -9.92 5.46
N ARG A 326 -16.94 -9.29 4.98
CA ARG A 326 -15.97 -8.61 5.83
C ARG A 326 -16.56 -7.38 6.52
N GLN A 327 -17.49 -6.69 5.86
CA GLN A 327 -18.16 -5.52 6.40
C GLN A 327 -18.95 -5.89 7.65
N GLY A 328 -18.60 -5.30 8.79
CA GLY A 328 -19.24 -5.61 10.07
C GLY A 328 -18.79 -6.93 10.72
N ASN A 329 -17.88 -7.70 10.12
CA ASN A 329 -17.33 -8.89 10.73
C ASN A 329 -16.30 -8.53 11.82
N GLU A 330 -16.74 -8.62 13.08
CA GLU A 330 -15.91 -8.26 14.24
C GLU A 330 -14.73 -9.23 14.42
N VAL A 331 -14.83 -10.49 14.00
CA VAL A 331 -13.71 -11.43 14.05
C VAL A 331 -12.54 -10.92 13.23
N ILE A 332 -12.82 -10.35 12.05
CA ILE A 332 -11.79 -9.76 11.19
C ILE A 332 -11.30 -8.41 11.73
N THR A 333 -12.21 -7.55 12.19
CA THR A 333 -11.85 -6.17 12.57
C THR A 333 -11.28 -6.05 13.98
N LYS A 334 -11.70 -6.93 14.92
CA LYS A 334 -11.30 -6.88 16.35
C LYS A 334 -10.51 -8.11 16.79
N GLY A 335 -10.58 -9.22 16.05
CA GLY A 335 -10.04 -10.51 16.47
C GLY A 335 -8.52 -10.52 16.63
N LYS A 336 -8.04 -11.34 17.56
CA LYS A 336 -6.62 -11.69 17.69
C LYS A 336 -6.19 -12.53 16.48
N GLN A 337 -5.03 -12.23 15.94
CA GLN A 337 -4.43 -13.01 14.86
C GLN A 337 -3.53 -14.11 15.42
N THR A 338 -3.63 -15.31 14.86
CA THR A 338 -2.72 -16.43 15.05
C THR A 338 -2.29 -16.94 13.69
N GLN A 339 -1.00 -17.14 13.47
CA GLN A 339 -0.49 -17.72 12.23
C GLN A 339 0.29 -19.00 12.51
N PHE A 340 0.27 -19.89 11.54
CA PHE A 340 0.97 -21.16 11.57
C PHE A 340 2.11 -21.16 10.55
N CYS A 341 3.29 -21.63 10.95
CA CYS A 341 4.40 -21.81 10.00
C CYS A 341 3.93 -22.66 8.81
N PRO A 342 4.17 -22.21 7.58
CA PRO A 342 3.78 -22.98 6.38
C PRO A 342 4.36 -24.38 6.40
N GLN A 343 3.57 -25.34 5.96
CA GLN A 343 3.99 -26.75 5.80
C GLN A 343 3.53 -27.26 4.46
N LYS A 344 4.43 -27.89 3.71
CA LYS A 344 4.15 -28.45 2.37
C LYS A 344 3.50 -27.44 1.42
N GLY A 345 3.88 -26.15 1.53
CA GLY A 345 3.32 -25.05 0.73
C GLY A 345 1.92 -24.58 1.16
N VAL A 346 1.39 -25.10 2.28
CA VAL A 346 0.12 -24.63 2.85
C VAL A 346 0.40 -23.63 3.96
N TYR A 347 -0.15 -22.42 3.83
CA TYR A 347 -0.12 -21.39 4.84
C TYR A 347 -1.51 -21.19 5.46
N VAL A 348 -1.56 -21.10 6.79
CA VAL A 348 -2.79 -20.88 7.55
C VAL A 348 -2.61 -19.72 8.50
N ILE A 349 -3.58 -18.81 8.47
CA ILE A 349 -3.70 -17.70 9.40
C ILE A 349 -5.13 -17.65 9.94
N ALA A 350 -5.29 -17.35 11.22
CA ALA A 350 -6.60 -17.32 11.86
C ALA A 350 -6.86 -16.01 12.58
N ARG A 351 -8.13 -15.67 12.72
CA ARG A 351 -8.63 -14.57 13.55
C ARG A 351 -9.66 -15.13 14.53
N GLN A 352 -9.61 -14.68 15.80
CA GLN A 352 -10.53 -15.14 16.84
C GLN A 352 -11.06 -13.97 17.65
N TYR A 353 -12.38 -13.94 17.87
CA TYR A 353 -13.06 -12.92 18.67
C TYR A 353 -14.37 -13.46 19.25
N ASN A 354 -14.57 -13.30 20.56
CA ASN A 354 -15.80 -13.68 21.26
C ASN A 354 -16.26 -15.12 20.94
N GLY A 355 -15.35 -16.10 20.97
CA GLY A 355 -15.64 -17.50 20.73
C GLY A 355 -15.90 -17.87 19.27
N LYS A 356 -15.82 -16.92 18.33
CA LYS A 356 -15.90 -17.16 16.89
C LYS A 356 -14.52 -17.16 16.28
N SER A 357 -14.34 -17.93 15.22
CA SER A 357 -13.07 -18.06 14.50
C SER A 357 -13.25 -17.92 12.99
N VAL A 358 -12.27 -17.31 12.36
CA VAL A 358 -12.08 -17.32 10.91
C VAL A 358 -10.68 -17.84 10.62
N MET A 359 -10.56 -18.82 9.73
CA MET A 359 -9.30 -19.44 9.34
C MET A 359 -9.10 -19.31 7.83
N THR A 360 -8.08 -18.58 7.41
CA THR A 360 -7.70 -18.42 6.00
C THR A 360 -6.60 -19.43 5.68
N ILE A 361 -6.85 -20.24 4.64
CA ILE A 361 -6.00 -21.35 4.21
C ILE A 361 -5.59 -21.10 2.78
N ILE A 362 -4.29 -21.12 2.51
CA ILE A 362 -3.71 -20.93 1.18
C ILE A 362 -2.88 -22.16 0.81
N ASN A 363 -3.25 -22.84 -0.26
CA ASN A 363 -2.39 -23.82 -0.90
C ASN A 363 -1.54 -23.09 -1.97
N GLY A 364 -0.30 -22.77 -1.66
CA GLY A 364 0.61 -22.04 -2.57
C GLY A 364 1.11 -22.90 -3.75
N LYS A 365 0.83 -24.23 -3.77
CA LYS A 365 1.32 -25.12 -4.82
C LYS A 365 0.32 -25.30 -5.97
N LYS A 366 0.85 -25.57 -7.15
CA LYS A 366 0.08 -25.97 -8.34
C LYS A 366 -0.42 -27.42 -8.30
N GLU A 367 -0.18 -28.12 -7.19
CA GLU A 367 -0.62 -29.48 -6.93
C GLU A 367 -1.69 -29.50 -5.85
N ALA A 368 -2.51 -30.55 -5.86
CA ALA A 368 -3.44 -30.82 -4.78
C ALA A 368 -2.69 -31.12 -3.47
N ASN A 369 -3.27 -30.69 -2.36
CA ASN A 369 -2.66 -30.85 -1.04
C ASN A 369 -3.69 -31.32 -0.02
N GLU A 370 -3.27 -31.59 1.18
CA GLU A 370 -4.13 -32.00 2.28
C GLU A 370 -3.78 -31.19 3.54
N LEU A 371 -4.81 -30.59 4.13
CA LEU A 371 -4.70 -29.90 5.41
C LEU A 371 -4.90 -30.92 6.54
N ASN A 372 -3.89 -31.13 7.36
CA ASN A 372 -4.02 -31.91 8.60
C ASN A 372 -4.73 -31.03 9.66
N VAL A 373 -6.00 -31.28 9.88
CA VAL A 373 -6.87 -30.47 10.74
C VAL A 373 -6.42 -30.48 12.21
N SER A 374 -5.86 -31.59 12.70
CA SER A 374 -5.41 -31.72 14.10
C SER A 374 -4.34 -30.69 14.49
N ARG A 375 -3.55 -30.24 13.51
CA ARG A 375 -2.55 -29.19 13.72
C ARG A 375 -3.15 -27.86 14.17
N TYR A 376 -4.40 -27.61 13.84
CA TYR A 376 -5.11 -26.34 14.06
C TYR A 376 -6.15 -26.42 15.18
N ALA A 377 -6.05 -27.44 16.04
CA ALA A 377 -7.01 -27.70 17.12
C ALA A 377 -7.21 -26.51 18.06
N GLU A 378 -6.18 -25.70 18.31
CA GLU A 378 -6.27 -24.48 19.16
C GLU A 378 -7.21 -23.41 18.57
N ILE A 379 -7.44 -23.43 17.23
CA ILE A 379 -8.37 -22.51 16.53
C ILE A 379 -9.72 -23.18 16.34
N ILE A 380 -9.73 -24.44 15.95
CA ILE A 380 -10.92 -25.19 15.56
C ILE A 380 -11.75 -25.58 16.78
N GLY A 381 -11.08 -25.88 17.92
CA GLY A 381 -11.75 -26.36 19.11
C GLY A 381 -12.54 -27.65 18.84
N ASN A 382 -13.82 -27.63 19.21
CA ASN A 382 -14.75 -28.75 19.03
C ASN A 382 -15.61 -28.63 17.76
N ALA A 383 -15.31 -27.69 16.85
CA ALA A 383 -16.09 -27.52 15.65
C ALA A 383 -15.88 -28.71 14.70
N GLU A 384 -16.96 -29.30 14.19
CA GLU A 384 -16.93 -30.38 13.24
C GLU A 384 -17.09 -29.91 11.79
N LYS A 385 -17.61 -28.72 11.59
CA LYS A 385 -17.88 -28.11 10.30
C LYS A 385 -17.65 -26.60 10.33
N ALA A 386 -17.33 -26.04 9.18
CA ALA A 386 -17.21 -24.61 8.94
C ALA A 386 -17.90 -24.21 7.64
N THR A 387 -18.16 -22.92 7.45
CA THR A 387 -18.60 -22.37 6.17
C THR A 387 -17.37 -21.82 5.42
N ASP A 388 -17.13 -22.26 4.20
CA ASP A 388 -16.16 -21.62 3.30
C ASP A 388 -16.80 -20.36 2.70
N VAL A 389 -16.44 -19.20 3.23
CA VAL A 389 -16.97 -17.89 2.83
C VAL A 389 -16.73 -17.59 1.35
N THR A 390 -15.67 -18.16 0.75
CA THR A 390 -15.33 -17.91 -0.66
C THR A 390 -16.35 -18.47 -1.65
N ASN A 391 -17.20 -19.41 -1.22
CA ASN A 391 -18.17 -20.08 -2.09
C ASN A 391 -19.48 -20.51 -1.37
N GLY A 392 -19.63 -20.21 -0.08
CA GLY A 392 -20.81 -20.51 0.74
C GLY A 392 -21.00 -21.99 1.09
N ARG A 393 -20.02 -22.88 0.85
CA ARG A 393 -20.15 -24.33 1.08
C ARG A 393 -19.75 -24.71 2.50
N THR A 394 -20.45 -25.69 3.04
CA THR A 394 -20.04 -26.35 4.29
C THR A 394 -18.86 -27.27 4.04
N VAL A 395 -17.84 -27.14 4.89
CA VAL A 395 -16.62 -27.95 4.91
C VAL A 395 -16.59 -28.72 6.24
N LEU A 396 -16.40 -30.04 6.17
CA LEU A 396 -16.19 -30.87 7.36
C LEU A 396 -14.73 -30.69 7.81
N ILE A 397 -14.55 -30.29 9.07
CA ILE A 397 -13.25 -30.02 9.69
C ILE A 397 -12.93 -30.96 10.86
N ASN A 398 -13.69 -32.03 11.01
CA ASN A 398 -13.40 -33.15 11.91
C ASN A 398 -12.47 -34.20 11.31
N LYS A 399 -12.02 -34.01 10.09
CA LYS A 399 -11.06 -34.83 9.34
C LYS A 399 -10.21 -33.97 8.42
N ASN A 400 -9.14 -34.53 7.87
CA ASN A 400 -8.29 -33.83 6.93
C ASN A 400 -9.08 -33.23 5.75
N VAL A 401 -8.74 -32.04 5.33
CA VAL A 401 -9.40 -31.29 4.25
C VAL A 401 -8.54 -31.35 3.00
N LYS A 402 -9.10 -31.83 1.90
CA LYS A 402 -8.43 -31.81 0.58
C LYS A 402 -8.43 -30.39 0.02
N LEU A 403 -7.28 -29.94 -0.43
CA LEU A 403 -7.06 -28.65 -1.06
C LEU A 403 -6.76 -28.86 -2.55
N ARG A 404 -7.48 -28.17 -3.41
CA ARG A 404 -7.17 -28.13 -4.84
C ARG A 404 -5.88 -27.32 -5.10
N PRO A 405 -5.24 -27.49 -6.27
CA PRO A 405 -4.16 -26.63 -6.71
C PRO A 405 -4.51 -25.16 -6.56
N ARG A 406 -3.59 -24.37 -5.99
CA ARG A 406 -3.73 -22.91 -5.80
C ARG A 406 -5.03 -22.50 -5.09
N GLN A 407 -5.63 -23.35 -4.30
CA GLN A 407 -6.87 -23.03 -3.61
C GLN A 407 -6.62 -22.07 -2.45
N SER A 408 -7.45 -21.04 -2.35
CA SER A 408 -7.71 -20.28 -1.12
C SER A 408 -9.05 -20.68 -0.53
N MET A 409 -9.14 -20.76 0.80
CA MET A 409 -10.38 -20.98 1.55
C MET A 409 -10.40 -20.01 2.72
N ILE A 410 -11.59 -19.55 3.08
CA ILE A 410 -11.81 -18.76 4.29
C ILE A 410 -12.92 -19.46 5.07
N LEU A 411 -12.55 -20.16 6.13
CA LEU A 411 -13.46 -20.94 6.95
C LEU A 411 -13.91 -20.11 8.15
N GLU A 412 -15.21 -19.99 8.33
CA GLU A 412 -15.84 -19.33 9.47
C GLU A 412 -16.58 -20.37 10.33
N PHE A 413 -16.38 -20.34 11.64
CA PHE A 413 -16.96 -21.27 12.62
C PHE A 413 -16.94 -20.73 14.05
#